data_334cddfbc4a8ae86018db1c2407a3e4a
#
_entry.id   334cddfbc4a8ae86018db1c2407a3e4a
#
_cell.length_a   1.000
_cell.length_b   1.000
_cell.length_c   1.000
_cell.angle_alpha   90.00
_cell.angle_beta   90.00
_cell.angle_gamma   90.00
#
_symmetry.space_group_name_H-M   'P 1'
#
loop_
_entity.id
_entity.type
_entity.pdbx_description
1 polymer ?
#
loop_
_entity_poly.entity_id
_entity_poly.type
_entity_poly.pdbx_seq_one_letter_code
_entity_poly.pdbx_strand_id
1 'polypeptide(L)'
;DVITATPLDSITDSIKKLKEYSLQRQITTVAAQIKEGDFNQICKLQDLQEKFENLNSVRNLKKIDDKFEKFIGQYDLDIKKIRNKKIEYLYDNFIIKNDITMIVSRPGIGKSLISVALCNMFLSDLKIERVIYLDGDNSKMTIKSRNIDILKEKFGNKLHYILEISTSDLFKIIFELKKKNLTNFLIVFDSIKNFIVGDRNSHKDVTTLMNILKELRNNGASIIFLHHQNKLNKEFNSAFAGSSAFLEDIELAYELKKNNDKQTYIFIPIKDRNNISNYVAFKYNQDNTLTKIDVDYAIETNEDAESKELILSFIKNHKDRPIYSEILKHLVDCGYNKDRINKIIQSGKNVYWKVTQLSQNNKTIYTLIDREDNQDKSIQG
;
A
#
# COMPACT_ATOMS: atom_id res chain seq x y z
N ASP A 1 61.59 62.32 6.99
CA ASP A 1 60.90 60.96 6.97
C ASP A 1 59.37 61.16 7.02
N VAL A 2 58.75 61.13 5.87
CA VAL A 2 57.31 61.19 5.77
C VAL A 2 56.80 59.79 6.08
N ILE A 3 56.28 59.61 7.29
CA ILE A 3 55.51 58.43 7.63
C ILE A 3 54.19 58.54 6.84
N THR A 4 54.10 57.87 5.71
CA THR A 4 52.89 57.74 4.98
C THR A 4 51.96 56.84 5.85
N ALA A 5 50.98 57.45 6.50
CA ALA A 5 49.94 56.74 7.21
C ALA A 5 49.25 55.75 6.24
N THR A 6 49.26 54.49 6.58
CA THR A 6 48.47 53.47 5.84
C THR A 6 47.04 53.91 5.85
N PRO A 7 46.35 53.99 4.71
CA PRO A 7 44.97 54.39 4.67
C PRO A 7 44.10 53.49 5.57
N LEU A 8 43.09 54.04 6.24
CA LEU A 8 42.17 53.33 7.13
C LEU A 8 41.56 52.07 6.44
N ASP A 9 41.40 52.17 5.13
CA ASP A 9 40.89 51.07 4.30
C ASP A 9 41.80 49.84 4.27
N SER A 10 43.12 50.03 4.34
CA SER A 10 44.11 48.92 4.35
C SER A 10 44.16 48.19 5.68
N ILE A 11 43.80 48.81 6.79
CA ILE A 11 43.74 48.20 8.11
C ILE A 11 42.45 47.35 8.18
N THR A 12 41.34 47.89 7.68
CA THR A 12 40.04 47.19 7.63
C THR A 12 40.13 45.93 6.75
N ASP A 13 40.81 46.01 5.58
CA ASP A 13 41.05 44.89 4.70
C ASP A 13 41.96 43.82 5.32
N SER A 14 42.98 44.28 6.07
CA SER A 14 43.89 43.39 6.80
C SER A 14 43.14 42.60 7.92
N ILE A 15 42.28 43.28 8.68
CA ILE A 15 41.45 42.67 9.70
C ILE A 15 40.46 41.65 9.07
N LYS A 16 39.90 41.99 7.91
CA LYS A 16 39.00 41.10 7.18
C LYS A 16 39.74 39.83 6.74
N LYS A 17 40.91 39.93 6.15
CA LYS A 17 41.75 38.80 5.76
C LYS A 17 42.11 37.89 6.94
N LEU A 18 42.47 38.49 8.10
CA LEU A 18 42.77 37.72 9.31
C LEU A 18 41.55 36.91 9.81
N LYS A 19 40.37 37.50 9.74
CA LYS A 19 39.12 36.80 10.09
C LYS A 19 38.83 35.67 9.10
N GLU A 20 39.01 35.87 7.81
CA GLU A 20 38.89 34.87 6.76
C GLU A 20 39.81 33.67 7.02
N TYR A 21 41.09 33.89 7.26
CA TYR A 21 42.07 32.85 7.60
C TYR A 21 41.69 32.08 8.88
N SER A 22 41.20 32.79 9.90
CA SER A 22 40.75 32.15 11.14
C SER A 22 39.58 31.21 10.91
N LEU A 23 38.56 31.64 10.15
CA LEU A 23 37.40 30.82 9.80
C LEU A 23 37.80 29.64 8.90
N GLN A 24 38.67 29.82 7.91
CA GLN A 24 39.17 28.72 7.10
C GLN A 24 39.85 27.62 7.92
N ARG A 25 40.66 27.98 8.91
CA ARG A 25 41.26 27.00 9.82
C ARG A 25 40.24 26.25 10.63
N GLN A 26 39.21 26.94 11.16
CA GLN A 26 38.14 26.30 11.94
C GLN A 26 37.34 25.34 11.05
N ILE A 27 36.99 25.73 9.83
CA ILE A 27 36.29 24.88 8.84
C ILE A 27 37.12 23.62 8.55
N THR A 28 38.43 23.77 8.30
CA THR A 28 39.33 22.63 8.03
C THR A 28 39.38 21.66 9.21
N THR A 29 39.48 22.18 10.45
CA THR A 29 39.53 21.37 11.66
C THR A 29 38.23 20.57 11.87
N VAL A 30 37.10 21.24 11.73
CA VAL A 30 35.78 20.59 11.89
C VAL A 30 35.53 19.57 10.77
N ALA A 31 35.94 19.88 9.54
CA ALA A 31 35.82 18.93 8.43
C ALA A 31 36.68 17.68 8.64
N ALA A 32 37.87 17.81 9.23
CA ALA A 32 38.71 16.68 9.60
C ALA A 32 38.03 15.80 10.67
N GLN A 33 37.41 16.39 11.70
CA GLN A 33 36.67 15.66 12.73
C GLN A 33 35.49 14.88 12.16
N ILE A 34 34.76 15.47 11.21
CA ILE A 34 33.66 14.77 10.49
C ILE A 34 34.23 13.61 9.68
N LYS A 35 35.35 13.76 9.01
CA LYS A 35 36.02 12.67 8.26
C LYS A 35 36.47 11.53 9.17
N GLU A 36 36.81 11.81 10.43
CA GLU A 36 37.14 10.82 11.46
C GLU A 36 35.89 10.17 12.10
N GLY A 37 34.71 10.57 11.71
CA GLY A 37 33.44 9.95 12.12
C GLY A 37 32.60 10.74 13.14
N ASP A 38 33.02 11.93 13.55
CA ASP A 38 32.25 12.81 14.44
C ASP A 38 31.19 13.63 13.64
N PHE A 39 30.09 13.00 13.28
CA PHE A 39 29.00 13.62 12.53
C PHE A 39 28.23 14.70 13.32
N ASN A 40 28.41 14.81 14.64
CA ASN A 40 27.77 15.86 15.45
C ASN A 40 28.32 17.27 15.11
N GLN A 41 29.44 17.33 14.42
CA GLN A 41 30.07 18.59 13.99
C GLN A 41 29.47 19.15 12.69
N ILE A 42 28.52 18.47 12.05
CA ILE A 42 27.97 18.93 10.76
C ILE A 42 27.31 20.31 10.89
N CYS A 43 26.47 20.51 11.92
CA CYS A 43 25.85 21.82 12.16
C CYS A 43 26.87 22.92 12.38
N LYS A 44 27.95 22.62 13.11
CA LYS A 44 29.03 23.56 13.37
C LYS A 44 29.81 23.90 12.10
N LEU A 45 29.99 22.94 11.20
CA LEU A 45 30.59 23.18 9.90
C LEU A 45 29.75 24.14 9.06
N GLN A 46 28.43 23.91 9.05
CA GLN A 46 27.47 24.78 8.35
C GLN A 46 27.49 26.22 8.91
N ASP A 47 27.48 26.39 10.22
CA ASP A 47 27.58 27.71 10.87
C ASP A 47 28.88 28.45 10.53
N LEU A 48 29.99 27.73 10.46
CA LEU A 48 31.30 28.31 10.10
C LEU A 48 31.35 28.69 8.63
N GLN A 49 30.76 27.90 7.75
CA GLN A 49 30.65 28.21 6.33
C GLN A 49 29.79 29.45 6.10
N GLU A 50 28.66 29.56 6.80
CA GLU A 50 27.78 30.73 6.74
C GLU A 50 28.51 32.00 7.24
N LYS A 51 29.28 31.93 8.35
CA LYS A 51 30.07 33.03 8.86
C LYS A 51 31.16 33.47 7.86
N PHE A 52 31.78 32.51 7.17
CA PHE A 52 32.79 32.79 6.15
C PHE A 52 32.19 33.48 4.91
N GLU A 53 31.02 33.00 4.46
CA GLU A 53 30.27 33.63 3.36
C GLU A 53 29.81 35.05 3.72
N ASN A 54 29.32 35.26 4.95
CA ASN A 54 28.88 36.57 5.44
C ASN A 54 30.02 37.58 5.56
N LEU A 55 31.23 37.18 5.90
CA LEU A 55 32.41 38.07 5.89
C LEU A 55 32.75 38.62 4.49
N ASN A 56 32.41 37.84 3.46
CA ASN A 56 32.62 38.21 2.05
C ASN A 56 31.43 38.96 1.43
N SER A 57 30.29 39.04 2.17
CA SER A 57 29.00 39.48 1.64
C SER A 57 28.43 40.77 2.23
N VAL A 58 29.26 41.79 2.55
CA VAL A 58 28.72 43.15 2.89
C VAL A 58 27.89 43.77 1.72
N ARG A 59 27.77 43.10 0.59
CA ARG A 59 26.97 43.54 -0.57
C ARG A 59 25.78 42.64 -0.98
N ASN A 60 25.42 41.63 -0.23
CA ASN A 60 24.47 40.67 -0.79
C ASN A 60 23.44 40.04 0.18
N LEU A 61 22.72 40.84 0.96
CA LEU A 61 21.49 40.36 1.60
C LEU A 61 20.50 39.77 0.53
N LYS A 62 20.38 40.43 -0.63
CA LYS A 62 19.57 39.89 -1.76
C LYS A 62 20.12 38.59 -2.36
N LYS A 63 21.43 38.33 -2.35
CA LYS A 63 21.99 37.06 -2.89
C LYS A 63 21.86 35.87 -1.95
N ILE A 64 21.70 36.08 -0.65
CA ILE A 64 21.46 35.00 0.33
C ILE A 64 20.05 34.51 0.16
N ASP A 65 19.07 35.40 0.04
CA ASP A 65 17.69 35.06 -0.25
C ASP A 65 17.56 34.30 -1.59
N ASP A 66 18.22 34.76 -2.64
CA ASP A 66 18.23 34.10 -3.96
C ASP A 66 18.83 32.68 -3.93
N LYS A 67 19.88 32.45 -3.13
CA LYS A 67 20.47 31.10 -2.98
C LYS A 67 19.59 30.18 -2.19
N PHE A 68 18.98 30.66 -1.12
CA PHE A 68 18.08 29.90 -0.29
C PHE A 68 16.79 29.52 -1.05
N GLU A 69 16.16 30.48 -1.71
CA GLU A 69 15.00 30.26 -2.58
C GLU A 69 15.33 29.28 -3.71
N LYS A 70 16.50 29.39 -4.33
CA LYS A 70 16.94 28.45 -5.36
C LYS A 70 17.19 27.05 -4.80
N PHE A 71 17.72 26.94 -3.58
CA PHE A 71 17.92 25.66 -2.91
C PHE A 71 16.58 25.00 -2.55
N ILE A 72 15.68 25.71 -1.87
CA ILE A 72 14.35 25.21 -1.54
C ILE A 72 13.55 24.90 -2.79
N GLY A 73 13.61 25.76 -3.80
CA GLY A 73 12.88 25.58 -5.05
C GLY A 73 13.23 24.28 -5.81
N GLN A 74 14.37 23.64 -5.51
CA GLN A 74 14.70 22.30 -6.05
C GLN A 74 13.84 21.21 -5.43
N TYR A 75 13.35 21.42 -4.22
CA TYR A 75 12.54 20.47 -3.45
C TYR A 75 11.06 20.88 -3.38
N ASP A 76 10.74 22.08 -3.87
CA ASP A 76 9.38 22.59 -3.85
C ASP A 76 8.47 21.83 -4.81
N LEU A 77 7.19 21.79 -4.44
CA LEU A 77 6.16 21.11 -5.18
C LEU A 77 5.97 21.72 -6.59
N ASP A 78 6.28 20.98 -7.63
CA ASP A 78 5.95 21.39 -9.00
C ASP A 78 4.45 21.18 -9.28
N ILE A 79 3.68 22.25 -9.03
CA ILE A 79 2.22 22.26 -9.23
C ILE A 79 1.84 21.82 -10.66
N LYS A 80 2.66 22.15 -11.69
CA LYS A 80 2.39 21.77 -13.08
C LYS A 80 2.46 20.26 -13.27
N LYS A 81 3.38 19.58 -12.54
CA LYS A 81 3.50 18.11 -12.59
C LYS A 81 2.34 17.41 -11.89
N ILE A 82 1.70 18.04 -10.89
CA ILE A 82 0.66 17.41 -10.09
C ILE A 82 -0.74 17.73 -10.61
N ARG A 83 -0.99 18.98 -11.06
CA ARG A 83 -2.32 19.45 -11.48
C ARG A 83 -3.00 18.54 -12.51
N ASN A 84 -2.23 17.89 -13.36
CA ASN A 84 -2.74 17.04 -14.45
C ASN A 84 -2.55 15.54 -14.18
N LYS A 85 -1.97 15.16 -13.01
CA LYS A 85 -1.86 13.74 -12.67
C LYS A 85 -3.23 13.19 -12.28
N LYS A 86 -3.66 12.18 -13.03
CA LYS A 86 -4.79 11.32 -12.62
C LYS A 86 -4.23 10.13 -11.86
N ILE A 87 -4.99 9.64 -10.89
CA ILE A 87 -4.67 8.38 -10.22
C ILE A 87 -4.86 7.27 -11.26
N GLU A 88 -3.79 6.56 -11.57
CA GLU A 88 -3.81 5.41 -12.44
C GLU A 88 -3.86 4.14 -11.61
N TYR A 89 -4.62 3.15 -12.07
CA TYR A 89 -4.76 1.86 -11.40
C TYR A 89 -4.20 0.75 -12.26
N LEU A 90 -3.58 -0.25 -11.63
CA LEU A 90 -3.27 -1.52 -12.27
C LEU A 90 -4.54 -2.34 -12.49
N TYR A 91 -5.52 -2.15 -11.62
CA TYR A 91 -6.87 -2.70 -11.73
C TYR A 91 -7.86 -1.74 -11.05
N ASP A 92 -9.05 -1.57 -11.61
CA ASP A 92 -10.06 -0.56 -11.22
C ASP A 92 -10.27 -0.44 -9.72
N ASN A 93 -9.91 0.71 -9.15
CA ASN A 93 -10.05 1.08 -7.74
C ASN A 93 -9.50 0.02 -6.76
N PHE A 94 -8.49 -0.76 -7.19
CA PHE A 94 -7.93 -1.83 -6.39
C PHE A 94 -6.45 -1.60 -6.10
N ILE A 95 -5.57 -1.61 -7.11
CA ILE A 95 -4.13 -1.38 -6.91
C ILE A 95 -3.71 -0.15 -7.67
N ILE A 96 -3.15 0.82 -6.95
CA ILE A 96 -2.67 2.07 -7.53
C ILE A 96 -1.32 1.82 -8.21
N LYS A 97 -1.20 2.34 -9.41
CA LYS A 97 0.05 2.31 -10.16
C LYS A 97 1.05 3.28 -9.55
N ASN A 98 2.32 2.91 -9.55
CA ASN A 98 3.44 3.67 -8.96
C ASN A 98 3.25 3.94 -7.46
N ASP A 99 2.71 2.97 -6.74
CA ASP A 99 2.52 3.03 -5.31
C ASP A 99 2.91 1.73 -4.61
N ILE A 100 2.90 1.73 -3.28
CA ILE A 100 3.25 0.58 -2.45
C ILE A 100 1.98 -0.01 -1.85
N THR A 101 1.66 -1.26 -2.24
CA THR A 101 0.51 -2.01 -1.73
C THR A 101 0.96 -3.19 -0.88
N MET A 102 0.42 -3.32 0.32
CA MET A 102 0.60 -4.50 1.16
C MET A 102 -0.57 -5.45 1.03
N ILE A 103 -0.29 -6.74 0.90
CA ILE A 103 -1.30 -7.80 0.99
C ILE A 103 -0.97 -8.67 2.20
N VAL A 104 -1.86 -8.69 3.17
CA VAL A 104 -1.70 -9.45 4.41
C VAL A 104 -2.74 -10.55 4.52
N SER A 105 -2.36 -11.72 5.01
CA SER A 105 -3.30 -12.78 5.39
C SER A 105 -2.65 -13.78 6.35
N ARG A 106 -3.48 -14.67 6.90
CA ARG A 106 -3.00 -15.87 7.60
C ARG A 106 -2.20 -16.78 6.66
N PRO A 107 -1.26 -17.57 7.20
CA PRO A 107 -0.59 -18.62 6.42
C PRO A 107 -1.60 -19.56 5.75
N GLY A 108 -1.28 -20.05 4.54
CA GLY A 108 -2.13 -21.02 3.84
C GLY A 108 -3.35 -20.48 3.09
N ILE A 109 -3.66 -19.18 3.21
CA ILE A 109 -4.79 -18.56 2.48
C ILE A 109 -4.58 -18.50 0.97
N GLY A 110 -3.31 -18.50 0.49
CA GLY A 110 -3.02 -18.44 -0.94
C GLY A 110 -2.48 -17.10 -1.43
N LYS A 111 -1.87 -16.27 -0.54
CA LYS A 111 -1.27 -14.97 -0.93
C LYS A 111 -0.39 -15.05 -2.15
N SER A 112 0.61 -15.94 -2.13
CA SER A 112 1.57 -16.11 -3.24
C SER A 112 0.86 -16.54 -4.53
N LEU A 113 -0.13 -17.45 -4.42
CA LEU A 113 -0.91 -17.92 -5.56
C LEU A 113 -1.65 -16.77 -6.25
N ILE A 114 -2.37 -15.99 -5.46
CA ILE A 114 -3.13 -14.84 -5.95
C ILE A 114 -2.20 -13.74 -6.46
N SER A 115 -1.06 -13.52 -5.81
CA SER A 115 -0.08 -12.51 -6.24
C SER A 115 0.51 -12.84 -7.62
N VAL A 116 0.80 -14.11 -7.89
CA VAL A 116 1.23 -14.57 -9.22
C VAL A 116 0.13 -14.36 -10.27
N ALA A 117 -1.12 -14.69 -9.92
CA ALA A 117 -2.25 -14.48 -10.82
C ALA A 117 -2.53 -12.98 -11.10
N LEU A 118 -2.32 -12.09 -10.13
CA LEU A 118 -2.33 -10.64 -10.35
C LEU A 118 -1.24 -10.22 -11.32
N CYS A 119 -0.02 -10.76 -11.20
CA CYS A 119 1.06 -10.48 -12.15
C CYS A 119 0.70 -10.93 -13.57
N ASN A 120 0.09 -12.13 -13.73
CA ASN A 120 -0.41 -12.60 -15.01
C ASN A 120 -1.44 -11.61 -15.60
N MET A 121 -2.40 -11.18 -14.80
CA MET A 121 -3.45 -10.25 -15.21
C MET A 121 -2.84 -8.92 -15.68
N PHE A 122 -1.98 -8.29 -14.89
CA PHE A 122 -1.40 -6.99 -15.23
C PHE A 122 -0.48 -7.02 -16.45
N LEU A 123 0.26 -8.12 -16.65
CA LEU A 123 1.07 -8.32 -17.88
C LEU A 123 0.19 -8.56 -19.10
N SER A 124 -0.90 -9.34 -18.96
CA SER A 124 -1.82 -9.66 -20.06
C SER A 124 -2.62 -8.42 -20.49
N ASP A 125 -3.03 -7.58 -19.54
CA ASP A 125 -3.78 -6.35 -19.78
C ASP A 125 -2.88 -5.16 -20.18
N LEU A 126 -1.58 -5.40 -20.35
CA LEU A 126 -0.58 -4.38 -20.72
C LEU A 126 -0.52 -3.18 -19.75
N LYS A 127 -0.96 -3.37 -18.52
CA LYS A 127 -0.88 -2.35 -17.45
C LYS A 127 0.56 -2.20 -16.94
N ILE A 128 1.32 -3.28 -17.02
CA ILE A 128 2.73 -3.41 -16.63
C ILE A 128 3.50 -4.02 -17.80
N GLU A 129 4.70 -3.52 -18.05
CA GLU A 129 5.61 -4.04 -19.08
C GLU A 129 6.54 -5.11 -18.54
N ARG A 130 6.87 -5.04 -17.25
CA ARG A 130 7.82 -5.95 -16.60
C ARG A 130 7.47 -6.21 -15.15
N VAL A 131 7.55 -7.48 -14.77
CA VAL A 131 7.43 -7.94 -13.38
C VAL A 131 8.75 -8.50 -12.90
N ILE A 132 9.15 -8.09 -11.69
CA ILE A 132 10.25 -8.68 -10.93
C ILE A 132 9.61 -9.29 -9.68
N TYR A 133 9.50 -10.63 -9.66
CA TYR A 133 8.92 -11.35 -8.54
C TYR A 133 10.05 -11.96 -7.70
N LEU A 134 10.20 -11.50 -6.48
CA LEU A 134 11.21 -11.96 -5.52
C LEU A 134 10.53 -12.92 -4.55
N ASP A 135 10.79 -14.21 -4.71
CA ASP A 135 10.21 -15.29 -3.90
C ASP A 135 11.23 -15.82 -2.89
N GLY A 136 10.99 -15.56 -1.63
CA GLY A 136 11.82 -16.03 -0.52
C GLY A 136 11.21 -17.18 0.28
N ASP A 137 10.00 -17.63 -0.04
CA ASP A 137 9.24 -18.59 0.79
C ASP A 137 9.02 -19.94 0.08
N ASN A 138 8.99 -20.01 -1.26
CA ASN A 138 8.53 -21.18 -1.98
C ASN A 138 9.69 -22.02 -2.53
N SER A 139 9.50 -23.35 -2.54
CA SER A 139 10.44 -24.29 -3.15
C SER A 139 10.20 -24.43 -4.67
N LYS A 140 11.20 -24.96 -5.39
CA LYS A 140 11.09 -25.27 -6.84
C LYS A 140 9.90 -26.19 -7.15
N MET A 141 9.58 -27.13 -6.26
CA MET A 141 8.43 -28.02 -6.45
C MET A 141 7.10 -27.25 -6.32
N THR A 142 7.00 -26.30 -5.39
CA THR A 142 5.84 -25.40 -5.26
C THR A 142 5.67 -24.54 -6.51
N ILE A 143 6.76 -24.04 -7.08
CA ILE A 143 6.77 -23.26 -8.31
C ILE A 143 6.22 -24.08 -9.48
N LYS A 144 6.69 -25.31 -9.62
CA LYS A 144 6.21 -26.24 -10.66
C LYS A 144 4.72 -26.57 -10.49
N SER A 145 4.28 -26.88 -9.26
CA SER A 145 2.87 -27.21 -8.99
C SER A 145 1.91 -26.04 -9.23
N ARG A 146 2.41 -24.80 -9.27
CA ARG A 146 1.65 -23.58 -9.58
C ARG A 146 1.75 -23.14 -11.03
N ASN A 147 2.35 -23.96 -11.92
CA ASN A 147 2.50 -23.65 -13.34
C ASN A 147 3.21 -22.30 -13.61
N ILE A 148 4.16 -21.91 -12.75
CA ILE A 148 4.90 -20.65 -12.91
C ILE A 148 5.87 -20.74 -14.08
N ASP A 149 6.39 -21.91 -14.38
CA ASP A 149 7.17 -22.21 -15.58
C ASP A 149 6.39 -21.87 -16.86
N ILE A 150 5.11 -22.22 -16.95
CA ILE A 150 4.23 -21.88 -18.08
C ILE A 150 4.08 -20.36 -18.21
N LEU A 151 3.89 -19.65 -17.10
CA LEU A 151 3.83 -18.18 -17.13
C LEU A 151 5.16 -17.56 -17.55
N LYS A 152 6.27 -18.14 -17.11
CA LYS A 152 7.60 -17.69 -17.52
C LYS A 152 7.85 -17.88 -19.01
N GLU A 153 7.38 -18.99 -19.60
CA GLU A 153 7.42 -19.23 -21.04
C GLU A 153 6.53 -18.23 -21.79
N LYS A 154 5.29 -18.01 -21.31
CA LYS A 154 4.33 -17.06 -21.90
C LYS A 154 4.87 -15.63 -21.98
N PHE A 155 5.52 -15.15 -20.92
CA PHE A 155 5.94 -13.75 -20.81
C PHE A 155 7.43 -13.53 -21.08
N GLY A 156 8.26 -14.57 -21.11
CA GLY A 156 9.70 -14.48 -21.38
C GLY A 156 10.40 -13.46 -20.47
N ASN A 157 11.06 -12.48 -21.09
CA ASN A 157 11.81 -11.44 -20.37
C ASN A 157 10.93 -10.38 -19.70
N LYS A 158 9.61 -10.43 -19.87
CA LYS A 158 8.68 -9.53 -19.15
C LYS A 158 8.43 -10.00 -17.73
N LEU A 159 8.61 -11.29 -17.43
CA LEU A 159 8.46 -11.85 -16.08
C LEU A 159 9.81 -12.39 -15.58
N HIS A 160 10.44 -11.71 -14.63
CA HIS A 160 11.59 -12.22 -13.89
C HIS A 160 11.09 -12.80 -12.57
N TYR A 161 11.12 -14.14 -12.46
CA TYR A 161 10.79 -14.85 -11.23
C TYR A 161 12.07 -15.33 -10.56
N ILE A 162 12.40 -14.78 -9.39
CA ILE A 162 13.69 -14.94 -8.71
C ILE A 162 13.47 -15.74 -7.44
N LEU A 163 14.15 -16.89 -7.33
CA LEU A 163 14.15 -17.77 -6.17
C LEU A 163 15.52 -17.76 -5.51
N GLU A 164 15.53 -18.03 -4.20
CA GLU A 164 16.77 -18.34 -3.45
C GLU A 164 17.88 -17.29 -3.64
N ILE A 165 17.49 -16.00 -3.71
CA ILE A 165 18.47 -14.93 -3.90
C ILE A 165 19.26 -14.68 -2.60
N SER A 166 20.58 -14.54 -2.72
CA SER A 166 21.41 -14.10 -1.59
C SER A 166 21.12 -12.63 -1.25
N THR A 167 21.28 -12.25 0.03
CA THR A 167 21.12 -10.86 0.45
C THR A 167 22.03 -9.91 -0.33
N SER A 168 23.27 -10.31 -0.62
CA SER A 168 24.23 -9.51 -1.39
C SER A 168 23.77 -9.28 -2.83
N ASP A 169 23.22 -10.30 -3.49
CA ASP A 169 22.75 -10.18 -4.86
C ASP A 169 21.43 -9.42 -4.96
N LEU A 170 20.57 -9.57 -3.95
CA LEU A 170 19.38 -8.74 -3.82
C LEU A 170 19.74 -7.24 -3.77
N PHE A 171 20.73 -6.87 -2.94
CA PHE A 171 21.18 -5.47 -2.87
C PHE A 171 21.80 -4.99 -4.19
N LYS A 172 22.52 -5.84 -4.91
CA LYS A 172 23.02 -5.48 -6.26
C LYS A 172 21.86 -5.21 -7.23
N ILE A 173 20.83 -6.07 -7.23
CA ILE A 173 19.64 -5.87 -8.06
C ILE A 173 18.95 -4.56 -7.68
N ILE A 174 18.70 -4.30 -6.39
CA ILE A 174 18.08 -3.07 -5.92
C ILE A 174 18.91 -1.85 -6.33
N PHE A 175 20.22 -1.89 -6.15
CA PHE A 175 21.13 -0.80 -6.54
C PHE A 175 21.06 -0.50 -8.04
N GLU A 176 21.00 -1.53 -8.89
CA GLU A 176 20.84 -1.31 -10.33
C GLU A 176 19.44 -0.81 -10.70
N LEU A 177 18.39 -1.26 -10.00
CA LEU A 177 17.03 -0.76 -10.20
C LEU A 177 16.89 0.72 -9.81
N LYS A 178 17.54 1.17 -8.74
CA LYS A 178 17.52 2.58 -8.32
C LYS A 178 18.07 3.54 -9.38
N LYS A 179 18.90 3.06 -10.30
CA LYS A 179 19.48 3.88 -11.39
C LYS A 179 18.58 3.97 -12.62
N LYS A 180 17.46 3.21 -12.66
CA LYS A 180 16.61 3.08 -13.83
C LYS A 180 15.29 3.83 -13.66
N ASN A 181 14.71 4.24 -14.77
CA ASN A 181 13.28 4.58 -14.79
C ASN A 181 12.49 3.27 -14.70
N LEU A 182 11.67 3.14 -13.65
CA LEU A 182 10.89 1.95 -13.37
C LEU A 182 9.39 2.13 -13.72
N THR A 183 9.06 3.12 -14.50
CA THR A 183 7.70 3.30 -15.01
C THR A 183 7.24 2.01 -15.72
N ASN A 184 6.03 1.53 -15.39
CA ASN A 184 5.48 0.26 -15.85
C ASN A 184 6.20 -1.01 -15.34
N PHE A 185 7.00 -0.90 -14.29
CA PHE A 185 7.52 -2.07 -13.57
C PHE A 185 6.64 -2.39 -12.36
N LEU A 186 6.40 -3.67 -12.14
CA LEU A 186 5.86 -4.20 -10.89
C LEU A 186 6.94 -5.01 -10.19
N ILE A 187 7.20 -4.69 -8.92
CA ILE A 187 8.13 -5.46 -8.07
C ILE A 187 7.32 -6.12 -6.96
N VAL A 188 7.43 -7.43 -6.83
CA VAL A 188 6.72 -8.20 -5.82
C VAL A 188 7.69 -8.82 -4.84
N PHE A 189 7.45 -8.66 -3.54
CA PHE A 189 8.21 -9.28 -2.45
C PHE A 189 7.36 -10.35 -1.74
N ASP A 190 7.67 -11.62 -1.94
CA ASP A 190 6.97 -12.79 -1.37
C ASP A 190 7.90 -13.64 -0.49
N SER A 191 7.85 -13.52 0.83
CA SER A 191 7.19 -12.52 1.65
C SER A 191 8.21 -11.50 2.15
N ILE A 192 7.75 -10.29 2.45
CA ILE A 192 8.62 -9.15 2.83
C ILE A 192 9.59 -9.44 3.98
N LYS A 193 9.19 -10.30 4.91
CA LYS A 193 10.03 -10.71 6.07
C LYS A 193 11.40 -11.29 5.68
N ASN A 194 11.51 -11.91 4.49
CA ASN A 194 12.72 -12.57 4.04
C ASN A 194 13.74 -11.57 3.45
N PHE A 195 13.34 -10.33 3.29
CA PHE A 195 14.15 -9.25 2.71
C PHE A 195 14.59 -8.22 3.75
N ILE A 196 14.22 -8.41 5.03
CA ILE A 196 14.69 -7.58 6.14
C ILE A 196 16.09 -8.05 6.54
N VAL A 197 17.03 -7.12 6.54
CA VAL A 197 18.38 -7.35 7.06
C VAL A 197 18.42 -6.94 8.52
N GLY A 198 18.65 -7.90 9.41
CA GLY A 198 18.63 -7.68 10.85
C GLY A 198 17.44 -8.30 11.56
N ASP A 199 16.91 -7.62 12.58
CA ASP A 199 15.75 -8.10 13.35
C ASP A 199 14.43 -7.67 12.69
N ARG A 200 13.60 -8.65 12.38
CA ARG A 200 12.25 -8.45 11.79
C ARG A 200 11.28 -7.69 12.68
N ASN A 201 11.54 -7.64 13.98
CA ASN A 201 10.76 -6.88 14.96
C ASN A 201 11.37 -5.50 15.23
N SER A 202 12.57 -5.23 14.72
CA SER A 202 13.22 -3.94 14.85
C SER A 202 12.55 -2.90 13.94
N HIS A 203 12.01 -1.86 14.53
CA HIS A 203 11.45 -0.74 13.80
C HIS A 203 12.47 -0.11 12.82
N LYS A 204 13.74 -0.01 13.25
CA LYS A 204 14.85 0.53 12.44
C LYS A 204 15.08 -0.28 11.17
N ASP A 205 15.14 -1.63 11.29
CA ASP A 205 15.46 -2.49 10.16
C ASP A 205 14.31 -2.54 9.16
N VAL A 206 13.06 -2.54 9.65
CA VAL A 206 11.86 -2.40 8.81
C VAL A 206 11.84 -1.06 8.10
N THR A 207 12.12 0.05 8.81
CA THR A 207 12.16 1.40 8.20
C THR A 207 13.23 1.49 7.11
N THR A 208 14.39 0.83 7.30
CA THR A 208 15.43 0.78 6.28
C THR A 208 14.94 0.13 4.99
N LEU A 209 14.24 -1.02 5.09
CA LEU A 209 13.64 -1.66 3.93
C LEU A 209 12.55 -0.79 3.30
N MET A 210 11.67 -0.19 4.11
CA MET A 210 10.62 0.68 3.60
C MET A 210 11.16 1.91 2.84
N ASN A 211 12.28 2.47 3.28
CA ASN A 211 12.95 3.55 2.54
C ASN A 211 13.44 3.08 1.17
N ILE A 212 13.97 1.86 1.07
CA ILE A 212 14.34 1.27 -0.22
C ILE A 212 13.11 1.13 -1.14
N LEU A 213 11.98 0.64 -0.61
CA LEU A 213 10.75 0.52 -1.39
C LEU A 213 10.25 1.89 -1.87
N LYS A 214 10.30 2.92 -1.00
CA LYS A 214 9.94 4.30 -1.37
C LYS A 214 10.83 4.86 -2.48
N GLU A 215 12.13 4.59 -2.45
CA GLU A 215 13.04 5.01 -3.54
C GLU A 215 12.68 4.33 -4.87
N LEU A 216 12.40 3.02 -4.88
CA LEU A 216 11.97 2.29 -6.07
C LEU A 216 10.62 2.83 -6.61
N ARG A 217 9.66 3.12 -5.72
CA ARG A 217 8.39 3.76 -6.06
C ARG A 217 8.62 5.15 -6.67
N ASN A 218 9.47 5.96 -6.09
CA ASN A 218 9.78 7.31 -6.57
C ASN A 218 10.42 7.28 -7.98
N ASN A 219 11.09 6.18 -8.33
CA ASN A 219 11.59 5.92 -9.67
C ASN A 219 10.53 5.37 -10.64
N GLY A 220 9.28 5.25 -10.19
CA GLY A 220 8.13 4.86 -11.01
C GLY A 220 7.68 3.42 -10.86
N ALA A 221 8.25 2.62 -9.95
CA ALA A 221 7.79 1.26 -9.74
C ALA A 221 6.45 1.21 -9.02
N SER A 222 5.60 0.24 -9.41
CA SER A 222 4.53 -0.27 -8.57
C SER A 222 5.08 -1.39 -7.71
N ILE A 223 4.75 -1.42 -6.43
CA ILE A 223 5.30 -2.40 -5.50
C ILE A 223 4.16 -3.12 -4.79
N ILE A 224 4.22 -4.44 -4.77
CA ILE A 224 3.36 -5.28 -3.94
C ILE A 224 4.25 -6.07 -3.00
N PHE A 225 3.96 -6.06 -1.72
CA PHE A 225 4.62 -6.97 -0.80
C PHE A 225 3.63 -7.77 0.03
N LEU A 226 3.98 -9.05 0.25
CA LEU A 226 3.16 -9.99 1.00
C LEU A 226 3.64 -10.05 2.44
N HIS A 227 2.70 -9.97 3.37
CA HIS A 227 2.97 -10.02 4.79
C HIS A 227 2.10 -11.06 5.50
N HIS A 228 2.63 -11.70 6.56
CA HIS A 228 1.90 -12.69 7.34
C HIS A 228 1.21 -12.03 8.53
N GLN A 229 -0.03 -12.44 8.78
CA GLN A 229 -0.78 -12.05 9.96
C GLN A 229 -0.35 -12.90 11.17
N ASN A 230 -0.22 -12.31 12.36
CA ASN A 230 0.07 -13.04 13.59
C ASN A 230 -1.12 -13.93 14.02
N LYS A 231 -0.80 -15.09 14.63
CA LYS A 231 -1.81 -16.03 15.10
C LYS A 231 -2.53 -15.60 16.39
N LEU A 232 -2.01 -14.62 17.12
CA LEU A 232 -2.45 -14.31 18.47
C LEU A 232 -2.67 -12.81 18.67
N ASN A 233 -3.93 -12.41 18.72
CA ASN A 233 -4.51 -11.57 19.78
C ASN A 233 -5.98 -11.31 19.47
N LYS A 234 -6.86 -12.06 20.15
CA LYS A 234 -8.31 -11.83 20.12
C LYS A 234 -8.72 -10.52 20.81
N GLU A 235 -7.83 -9.90 21.57
CA GLU A 235 -8.15 -8.73 22.42
C GLU A 235 -7.71 -7.37 21.86
N PHE A 236 -6.82 -7.35 20.88
CA PHE A 236 -6.47 -6.12 20.18
C PHE A 236 -6.63 -6.32 18.67
N ASN A 237 -7.33 -5.40 18.02
CA ASN A 237 -7.49 -5.32 16.56
C ASN A 237 -6.17 -5.13 15.76
N SER A 238 -5.01 -5.52 16.30
CA SER A 238 -3.73 -5.50 15.61
C SER A 238 -3.56 -6.78 14.81
N ALA A 239 -4.05 -6.78 13.60
CA ALA A 239 -4.01 -7.89 12.65
C ALA A 239 -2.59 -8.23 12.14
N PHE A 240 -1.50 -7.64 12.69
CA PHE A 240 -0.20 -7.64 12.03
C PHE A 240 0.88 -8.35 12.84
N ALA A 241 1.67 -9.20 12.14
CA ALA A 241 2.90 -9.78 12.65
C ALA A 241 4.06 -8.79 12.41
N GLY A 242 4.68 -8.29 13.45
CA GLY A 242 5.85 -7.42 13.33
C GLY A 242 5.54 -5.95 13.57
N SER A 243 6.46 -5.09 13.20
CA SER A 243 6.41 -3.66 13.44
C SER A 243 5.23 -2.97 12.76
N SER A 244 4.53 -2.08 13.47
CA SER A 244 3.56 -1.14 12.92
C SER A 244 4.16 -0.28 11.79
N ALA A 245 5.49 -0.20 11.73
CA ALA A 245 6.24 0.53 10.71
C ALA A 245 5.85 0.18 9.27
N PHE A 246 5.44 -1.07 8.98
CA PHE A 246 4.94 -1.40 7.65
C PHE A 246 3.68 -0.62 7.30
N LEU A 247 2.73 -0.54 8.24
CA LEU A 247 1.49 0.21 8.00
C LEU A 247 1.69 1.71 7.96
N GLU A 248 2.62 2.24 8.77
CA GLU A 248 2.86 3.68 8.83
C GLU A 248 3.31 4.25 7.49
N ASP A 249 4.09 3.47 6.75
CA ASP A 249 4.84 3.91 5.58
C ASP A 249 4.20 3.61 4.22
N ILE A 250 3.06 2.92 4.19
CA ILE A 250 2.35 2.57 2.94
C ILE A 250 1.07 3.37 2.77
N GLU A 251 0.62 3.49 1.54
CA GLU A 251 -0.62 4.16 1.18
C GLU A 251 -1.82 3.22 1.21
N LEU A 252 -1.62 1.96 0.81
CA LEU A 252 -2.69 0.99 0.62
C LEU A 252 -2.35 -0.38 1.20
N ALA A 253 -3.28 -0.97 1.93
CA ALA A 253 -3.15 -2.33 2.44
C ALA A 253 -4.47 -3.09 2.37
N TYR A 254 -4.38 -4.36 1.98
CA TYR A 254 -5.50 -5.29 1.94
C TYR A 254 -5.29 -6.49 2.83
N GLU A 255 -6.32 -6.89 3.56
CA GLU A 255 -6.43 -8.24 4.11
C GLU A 255 -7.01 -9.16 3.04
N LEU A 256 -6.30 -10.24 2.72
CA LEU A 256 -6.77 -11.28 1.82
C LEU A 256 -7.46 -12.38 2.63
N LYS A 257 -8.73 -12.62 2.35
CA LYS A 257 -9.52 -13.74 2.87
C LYS A 257 -9.88 -14.72 1.77
N LYS A 258 -10.09 -15.97 2.14
CA LYS A 258 -10.59 -17.02 1.25
C LYS A 258 -11.92 -17.54 1.78
N ASN A 259 -12.93 -17.56 0.94
CA ASN A 259 -14.14 -18.33 1.17
C ASN A 259 -13.93 -19.75 0.60
N ASN A 260 -13.84 -20.73 1.49
CA ASN A 260 -13.55 -22.11 1.11
C ASN A 260 -14.74 -22.77 0.42
N ASP A 261 -15.97 -22.39 0.73
CA ASP A 261 -17.18 -22.95 0.15
C ASP A 261 -17.29 -22.64 -1.35
N LYS A 262 -16.99 -21.38 -1.69
CA LYS A 262 -17.07 -20.88 -3.08
C LYS A 262 -15.72 -20.82 -3.79
N GLN A 263 -14.62 -21.18 -3.09
CA GLN A 263 -13.24 -21.09 -3.59
C GLN A 263 -12.90 -19.67 -4.13
N THR A 264 -13.36 -18.64 -3.44
CA THR A 264 -13.21 -17.24 -3.82
C THR A 264 -12.24 -16.52 -2.90
N TYR A 265 -11.59 -15.49 -3.40
CA TYR A 265 -10.63 -14.65 -2.70
C TYR A 265 -11.15 -13.24 -2.61
N ILE A 266 -11.13 -12.66 -1.40
CA ILE A 266 -11.70 -11.35 -1.10
C ILE A 266 -10.60 -10.47 -0.54
N PHE A 267 -10.40 -9.32 -1.17
CA PHE A 267 -9.50 -8.26 -0.71
C PHE A 267 -10.30 -7.22 0.07
N ILE A 268 -9.99 -7.08 1.34
CA ILE A 268 -10.64 -6.16 2.26
C ILE A 268 -9.65 -5.02 2.54
N PRO A 269 -9.94 -3.77 2.20
CA PRO A 269 -9.05 -2.66 2.50
C PRO A 269 -8.97 -2.45 4.01
N ILE A 270 -7.74 -2.42 4.54
CA ILE A 270 -7.45 -2.20 5.96
C ILE A 270 -6.67 -0.90 6.20
N LYS A 271 -6.06 -0.37 5.15
CA LYS A 271 -5.51 0.97 5.08
C LYS A 271 -5.70 1.54 3.69
N ASP A 272 -6.18 2.75 3.62
CA ASP A 272 -6.36 3.50 2.39
C ASP A 272 -6.26 5.00 2.68
N ARG A 273 -5.10 5.59 2.38
CA ARG A 273 -4.88 7.04 2.59
C ARG A 273 -5.65 7.91 1.59
N ASN A 274 -6.07 7.34 0.48
CA ASN A 274 -6.69 8.08 -0.62
C ASN A 274 -8.21 7.94 -0.65
N ASN A 275 -8.80 7.10 0.22
CA ASN A 275 -10.25 6.78 0.28
C ASN A 275 -10.82 6.32 -1.06
N ILE A 276 -10.07 5.52 -1.82
CA ILE A 276 -10.40 5.11 -3.18
C ILE A 276 -10.49 3.60 -3.36
N SER A 277 -10.07 2.83 -2.36
CA SER A 277 -10.07 1.38 -2.45
C SER A 277 -11.43 0.80 -2.08
N ASN A 278 -11.82 -0.23 -2.82
CA ASN A 278 -13.03 -0.99 -2.59
C ASN A 278 -12.70 -2.43 -2.19
N TYR A 279 -13.69 -3.12 -1.65
CA TYR A 279 -13.66 -4.57 -1.59
C TYR A 279 -13.62 -5.12 -3.00
N VAL A 280 -12.72 -6.07 -3.26
CA VAL A 280 -12.60 -6.72 -4.55
C VAL A 280 -12.55 -8.23 -4.34
N ALA A 281 -13.27 -8.97 -5.16
CA ALA A 281 -13.31 -10.41 -5.06
C ALA A 281 -13.00 -11.07 -6.41
N PHE A 282 -12.25 -12.18 -6.32
CA PHE A 282 -11.84 -12.97 -7.47
C PHE A 282 -12.07 -14.46 -7.22
N LYS A 283 -12.40 -15.16 -8.29
CA LYS A 283 -12.25 -16.60 -8.41
C LYS A 283 -10.89 -16.86 -9.06
N TYR A 284 -10.07 -17.71 -8.45
CA TYR A 284 -8.82 -18.18 -9.01
C TYR A 284 -9.06 -19.36 -9.94
N ASN A 285 -8.44 -19.35 -11.11
CA ASN A 285 -8.45 -20.42 -12.07
C ASN A 285 -7.09 -21.13 -12.13
N GLN A 286 -7.07 -22.42 -12.48
CA GLN A 286 -5.85 -23.25 -12.46
C GLN A 286 -4.75 -22.80 -13.44
N ASP A 287 -5.11 -21.98 -14.42
CA ASP A 287 -4.18 -21.38 -15.40
C ASP A 287 -3.54 -20.06 -14.90
N ASN A 288 -3.60 -19.79 -13.60
CA ASN A 288 -3.16 -18.54 -12.98
C ASN A 288 -3.91 -17.30 -13.51
N THR A 289 -5.16 -17.43 -13.93
CA THR A 289 -6.02 -16.29 -14.22
C THR A 289 -6.96 -15.99 -13.07
N LEU A 290 -7.46 -14.75 -13.05
CA LEU A 290 -8.45 -14.28 -12.07
C LEU A 290 -9.71 -13.84 -12.78
N THR A 291 -10.85 -14.33 -12.31
CA THR A 291 -12.17 -13.85 -12.74
C THR A 291 -12.74 -12.97 -11.65
N LYS A 292 -13.02 -11.69 -11.95
CA LYS A 292 -13.71 -10.79 -11.02
C LYS A 292 -15.11 -11.31 -10.77
N ILE A 293 -15.51 -11.29 -9.52
CA ILE A 293 -16.84 -11.72 -9.09
C ILE A 293 -17.45 -10.67 -8.16
N ASP A 294 -18.76 -10.77 -8.00
CA ASP A 294 -19.47 -9.95 -7.04
C ASP A 294 -18.98 -10.20 -5.61
N VAL A 295 -18.78 -9.13 -4.84
CA VAL A 295 -18.23 -9.20 -3.49
C VAL A 295 -19.20 -9.85 -2.51
N ASP A 296 -20.49 -9.52 -2.60
CA ASP A 296 -21.51 -10.08 -1.71
C ASP A 296 -21.64 -11.59 -1.96
N TYR A 297 -21.61 -12.00 -3.23
CA TYR A 297 -21.54 -13.42 -3.58
C TYR A 297 -20.28 -14.09 -3.02
N ALA A 298 -19.13 -13.43 -3.10
CA ALA A 298 -17.87 -14.01 -2.63
C ALA A 298 -17.79 -14.18 -1.11
N ILE A 299 -18.43 -13.30 -0.35
CA ILE A 299 -18.46 -13.34 1.13
C ILE A 299 -19.46 -14.34 1.64
N GLU A 300 -20.57 -14.52 0.94
CA GLU A 300 -21.68 -15.38 1.34
C GLU A 300 -21.22 -16.84 1.48
N THR A 301 -21.46 -17.45 2.63
CA THR A 301 -21.22 -18.88 2.84
C THR A 301 -22.41 -19.71 2.34
N ASN A 302 -22.24 -21.02 2.15
CA ASN A 302 -23.36 -21.89 1.79
C ASN A 302 -24.48 -21.84 2.82
N GLU A 303 -24.13 -21.81 4.11
CA GLU A 303 -25.11 -21.71 5.20
C GLU A 303 -25.85 -20.36 5.20
N ASP A 304 -25.17 -19.24 4.79
CA ASP A 304 -25.85 -17.95 4.62
C ASP A 304 -26.81 -17.98 3.43
N ALA A 305 -26.41 -18.62 2.32
CA ALA A 305 -27.24 -18.79 1.14
C ALA A 305 -28.49 -19.64 1.46
N GLU A 306 -28.31 -20.79 2.15
CA GLU A 306 -29.40 -21.62 2.60
C GLU A 306 -30.36 -20.89 3.55
N SER A 307 -29.80 -20.19 4.55
CA SER A 307 -30.58 -19.36 5.49
C SER A 307 -31.40 -18.29 4.76
N LYS A 308 -30.80 -17.64 3.76
CA LYS A 308 -31.48 -16.65 2.93
C LYS A 308 -32.63 -17.25 2.14
N GLU A 309 -32.42 -18.40 1.49
CA GLU A 309 -33.47 -19.09 0.75
C GLU A 309 -34.61 -19.52 1.67
N LEU A 310 -34.31 -19.98 2.88
CA LEU A 310 -35.34 -20.31 3.88
C LEU A 310 -36.13 -19.07 4.30
N ILE A 311 -35.50 -17.92 4.50
CA ILE A 311 -36.18 -16.66 4.80
C ILE A 311 -37.10 -16.26 3.64
N LEU A 312 -36.62 -16.30 2.40
CA LEU A 312 -37.42 -16.00 1.22
C LEU A 312 -38.65 -16.90 1.10
N SER A 313 -38.44 -18.22 1.26
CA SER A 313 -39.50 -19.22 1.24
C SER A 313 -40.52 -18.99 2.37
N PHE A 314 -40.04 -18.68 3.57
CA PHE A 314 -40.91 -18.41 4.71
C PHE A 314 -41.77 -17.16 4.47
N ILE A 315 -41.18 -16.03 4.01
CA ILE A 315 -41.91 -14.79 3.69
C ILE A 315 -42.94 -15.04 2.59
N LYS A 316 -42.57 -15.82 1.54
CA LYS A 316 -43.46 -16.14 0.41
C LYS A 316 -44.68 -16.97 0.81
N ASN A 317 -44.46 -17.94 1.69
CA ASN A 317 -45.51 -18.94 2.04
C ASN A 317 -46.30 -18.56 3.29
N HIS A 318 -45.95 -17.49 3.98
CA HIS A 318 -46.63 -17.06 5.19
C HIS A 318 -47.98 -16.41 4.85
N LYS A 319 -49.05 -16.83 5.52
CA LYS A 319 -50.43 -16.37 5.26
C LYS A 319 -50.58 -14.87 5.50
N ASP A 320 -49.96 -14.37 6.58
CA ASP A 320 -50.09 -12.99 7.04
C ASP A 320 -48.69 -12.35 7.11
N ARG A 321 -48.16 -11.84 6.06
CA ARG A 321 -46.86 -11.15 6.01
C ARG A 321 -46.06 -11.21 7.34
N PRO A 322 -45.01 -12.03 7.48
CA PRO A 322 -44.41 -12.36 8.77
C PRO A 322 -43.72 -11.17 9.41
N ILE A 323 -43.63 -11.20 10.75
CA ILE A 323 -42.83 -10.28 11.54
C ILE A 323 -41.46 -10.86 11.83
N TYR A 324 -40.53 -9.99 12.27
CA TYR A 324 -39.14 -10.35 12.57
C TYR A 324 -39.00 -11.57 13.50
N SER A 325 -39.79 -11.62 14.59
CA SER A 325 -39.74 -12.71 15.58
C SER A 325 -40.17 -14.06 15.02
N GLU A 326 -41.10 -14.07 14.06
CA GLU A 326 -41.59 -15.31 13.41
C GLU A 326 -40.54 -15.86 12.44
N ILE A 327 -39.90 -14.99 11.64
CA ILE A 327 -38.80 -15.38 10.77
C ILE A 327 -37.62 -15.93 11.61
N LEU A 328 -37.23 -15.19 12.67
CA LEU A 328 -36.14 -15.60 13.55
C LEU A 328 -36.41 -16.95 14.21
N LYS A 329 -37.60 -17.14 14.76
CA LYS A 329 -38.01 -18.38 15.41
C LYS A 329 -37.98 -19.55 14.44
N HIS A 330 -38.55 -19.40 13.25
CA HIS A 330 -38.56 -20.43 12.23
C HIS A 330 -37.14 -20.94 11.89
N LEU A 331 -36.17 -20.03 11.67
CA LEU A 331 -34.83 -20.44 11.34
C LEU A 331 -34.06 -21.03 12.54
N VAL A 332 -34.29 -20.51 13.75
CA VAL A 332 -33.72 -21.10 14.97
C VAL A 332 -34.24 -22.51 15.18
N ASP A 333 -35.54 -22.76 14.96
CA ASP A 333 -36.15 -24.08 15.02
C ASP A 333 -35.59 -25.04 13.94
N CYS A 334 -35.09 -24.49 12.80
CA CYS A 334 -34.36 -25.24 11.78
C CYS A 334 -32.87 -25.47 12.14
N GLY A 335 -32.40 -25.01 13.31
CA GLY A 335 -31.04 -25.26 13.82
C GLY A 335 -30.00 -24.20 13.47
N TYR A 336 -30.39 -23.07 12.90
CA TYR A 336 -29.46 -21.98 12.54
C TYR A 336 -29.11 -21.07 13.74
N ASN A 337 -27.91 -20.51 13.73
CA ASN A 337 -27.45 -19.62 14.79
C ASN A 337 -28.17 -18.26 14.76
N LYS A 338 -28.74 -17.86 15.91
CA LYS A 338 -29.54 -16.63 16.06
C LYS A 338 -28.81 -15.36 15.61
N ASP A 339 -27.53 -15.17 16.00
CA ASP A 339 -26.77 -13.96 15.68
C ASP A 339 -26.46 -13.86 14.20
N ARG A 340 -26.25 -15.01 13.57
CA ARG A 340 -26.03 -15.11 12.13
C ARG A 340 -27.30 -14.78 11.36
N ILE A 341 -28.43 -15.37 11.74
CA ILE A 341 -29.74 -15.08 11.12
C ILE A 341 -30.06 -13.59 11.22
N ASN A 342 -29.81 -12.97 12.39
CA ASN A 342 -30.02 -11.54 12.57
C ASN A 342 -29.23 -10.70 11.54
N LYS A 343 -27.98 -11.06 11.28
CA LYS A 343 -27.15 -10.38 10.26
C LYS A 343 -27.74 -10.55 8.86
N ILE A 344 -28.20 -11.76 8.51
CA ILE A 344 -28.78 -12.05 7.20
C ILE A 344 -30.10 -11.28 7.02
N ILE A 345 -30.98 -11.26 8.02
CA ILE A 345 -32.23 -10.50 7.96
C ILE A 345 -31.97 -9.00 7.76
N GLN A 346 -30.97 -8.45 8.45
CA GLN A 346 -30.63 -7.03 8.32
C GLN A 346 -29.97 -6.69 6.97
N SER A 347 -29.04 -7.52 6.51
CA SER A 347 -28.36 -7.30 5.21
C SER A 347 -29.29 -7.49 4.02
N GLY A 348 -30.30 -8.35 4.13
CA GLY A 348 -31.29 -8.56 3.08
C GLY A 348 -32.38 -7.47 2.98
N LYS A 349 -32.45 -6.55 3.96
CA LYS A 349 -33.43 -5.45 3.94
C LYS A 349 -33.18 -4.52 2.74
N ASN A 350 -34.25 -4.23 2.00
CA ASN A 350 -34.25 -3.45 0.76
C ASN A 350 -33.44 -4.06 -0.39
N VAL A 351 -32.92 -5.28 -0.23
CA VAL A 351 -32.24 -6.06 -1.27
C VAL A 351 -33.12 -7.22 -1.73
N TYR A 352 -33.63 -7.99 -0.79
CA TYR A 352 -34.47 -9.19 -1.04
C TYR A 352 -35.89 -9.02 -0.51
N TRP A 353 -36.05 -8.26 0.58
CA TRP A 353 -37.34 -7.99 1.22
C TRP A 353 -37.46 -6.53 1.68
N LYS A 354 -38.69 -6.00 1.62
CA LYS A 354 -39.05 -4.71 2.22
C LYS A 354 -39.52 -4.93 3.65
N VAL A 355 -39.21 -3.94 4.47
CA VAL A 355 -39.65 -3.90 5.87
C VAL A 355 -40.57 -2.69 6.02
N THR A 356 -41.86 -2.93 6.31
CA THR A 356 -42.89 -1.90 6.43
C THR A 356 -43.42 -1.86 7.86
N GLN A 357 -43.41 -0.69 8.46
CA GLN A 357 -44.03 -0.46 9.77
C GLN A 357 -45.51 -0.11 9.56
N LEU A 358 -46.42 -0.91 10.18
CA LEU A 358 -47.86 -0.64 10.11
C LEU A 358 -48.23 0.42 11.13
N SER A 359 -49.04 1.40 10.72
CA SER A 359 -49.53 2.48 11.58
C SER A 359 -50.46 2.00 12.72
N GLN A 360 -51.07 0.86 12.57
CA GLN A 360 -51.83 0.16 13.62
C GLN A 360 -50.92 -0.83 14.35
N ASN A 361 -50.65 -0.61 15.62
CA ASN A 361 -49.89 -1.48 16.54
C ASN A 361 -48.36 -1.56 16.41
N ASN A 362 -47.69 -0.63 15.75
CA ASN A 362 -46.22 -0.62 15.59
C ASN A 362 -45.60 -1.96 15.08
N LYS A 363 -46.38 -2.79 14.43
CA LYS A 363 -45.94 -4.08 13.87
C LYS A 363 -45.09 -3.83 12.63
N THR A 364 -43.90 -4.44 12.60
CA THR A 364 -43.00 -4.38 11.43
C THR A 364 -43.16 -5.70 10.66
N ILE A 365 -43.60 -5.60 9.41
CA ILE A 365 -43.84 -6.75 8.52
C ILE A 365 -42.81 -6.84 7.41
N TYR A 366 -42.53 -8.05 6.93
CA TYR A 366 -41.61 -8.36 5.85
C TYR A 366 -42.38 -8.81 4.61
N THR A 367 -42.01 -8.26 3.45
CA THR A 367 -42.59 -8.61 2.13
C THR A 367 -41.45 -8.76 1.11
N LEU A 368 -41.60 -9.69 0.17
CA LEU A 368 -40.63 -9.85 -0.91
C LEU A 368 -40.59 -8.60 -1.81
N ILE A 369 -39.43 -8.33 -2.38
CA ILE A 369 -39.27 -7.34 -3.44
C ILE A 369 -39.44 -8.05 -4.78
N ASP A 370 -40.47 -7.66 -5.55
CA ASP A 370 -40.65 -8.15 -6.92
C ASP A 370 -39.53 -7.63 -7.80
N ARG A 371 -38.76 -8.52 -8.43
CA ARG A 371 -37.60 -8.16 -9.27
C ARG A 371 -37.98 -7.56 -10.62
N GLU A 372 -39.26 -7.53 -10.97
CA GLU A 372 -39.70 -6.97 -12.27
C GLU A 372 -39.62 -5.42 -12.35
N ASP A 373 -39.57 -4.70 -11.22
CA ASP A 373 -39.57 -3.23 -11.17
C ASP A 373 -38.19 -2.57 -11.39
N ASN A 374 -37.09 -3.32 -11.55
CA ASN A 374 -35.73 -2.76 -11.62
C ASN A 374 -35.05 -2.83 -12.99
N GLN A 375 -35.67 -3.37 -14.03
CA GLN A 375 -35.06 -3.38 -15.38
C GLN A 375 -35.37 -2.12 -16.19
N ASP A 376 -36.36 -1.30 -15.81
CA ASP A 376 -36.75 -0.10 -16.60
C ASP A 376 -36.07 1.22 -16.18
N LYS A 377 -35.21 1.21 -15.15
CA LYS A 377 -34.51 2.45 -14.70
C LYS A 377 -33.08 2.61 -15.17
N SER A 378 -32.53 1.66 -15.93
CA SER A 378 -31.15 1.75 -16.44
C SER A 378 -31.04 2.16 -17.92
N ILE A 379 -32.12 2.60 -18.56
CA ILE A 379 -32.11 3.03 -19.99
C ILE A 379 -32.46 4.52 -20.17
N GLN A 380 -32.64 5.28 -19.11
CA GLN A 380 -32.78 6.75 -19.22
C GLN A 380 -31.92 7.43 -18.17
N GLY A 381 -30.66 7.82 -18.58
CA GLY A 381 -29.75 8.61 -17.76
C GLY A 381 -28.42 8.77 -18.42
#